data_869298a463af64ee4a29aa9dc8325ead
#
_entry.id   869298a463af64ee4a29aa9dc8325ead
#
_cell.length_a   1.000
_cell.length_b   1.000
_cell.length_c   1.000
_cell.angle_alpha   90.00
_cell.angle_beta   90.00
_cell.angle_gamma   90.00
#
_symmetry.space_group_name_H-M   'P 1'
#
loop_
_entity.id
_entity.type
_entity.pdbx_description
1 polymer ?
#
loop_
_entity_poly.entity_id
_entity_poly.type
_entity_poly.pdbx_seq_one_letter_code
_entity_poly.pdbx_strand_id
1 'polypeptide(L)'
;SSVAVARQRFTGSVGIAAAVVVMSLTATGGFIYYNTTVLNPYMSNLELEEKMANFEKTYKQYQYQRQPGIFSTYVEVDIFPEEREVFLKGHYEMVNDGALPIEELHFTRAPGVSITALEIPNSTLELEDDDFGFYIYQLEQPLQPGHKLKVSFRTEWLTPGFMNNGAS
;
A
#
# COMPACT_ATOMS: atom_id res chain seq x y z
N SER A 1 23.67 1.23 54.74
CA SER A 1 23.50 0.35 53.58
C SER A 1 23.55 1.19 52.31
N SER A 2 24.16 0.71 51.26
CA SER A 2 24.42 1.39 49.98
C SER A 2 23.13 1.92 49.32
N VAL A 3 22.01 1.28 49.57
CA VAL A 3 20.68 1.67 49.06
C VAL A 3 20.16 2.97 49.68
N ALA A 4 20.42 3.20 50.99
CA ALA A 4 20.01 4.44 51.66
C ALA A 4 20.80 5.66 51.16
N VAL A 5 22.08 5.48 50.88
CA VAL A 5 22.95 6.53 50.32
C VAL A 5 22.57 6.82 48.85
N ALA A 6 22.25 5.81 48.08
CA ALA A 6 21.74 5.98 46.70
C ALA A 6 20.44 6.75 46.71
N ARG A 7 19.47 6.40 47.57
CA ARG A 7 18.19 7.08 47.69
C ARG A 7 18.32 8.55 48.07
N GLN A 8 19.28 8.90 48.92
CA GLN A 8 19.55 10.26 49.33
C GLN A 8 20.21 11.11 48.22
N ARG A 9 20.99 10.48 47.34
CA ARG A 9 21.59 11.14 46.16
C ARG A 9 20.61 11.38 45.00
N PHE A 10 19.52 10.62 44.93
CA PHE A 10 18.44 10.81 43.95
C PHE A 10 17.46 11.91 44.37
N THR A 11 17.57 12.52 45.55
CA THR A 11 16.79 13.71 45.94
C THR A 11 17.57 14.97 45.57
N GLY A 12 16.92 15.93 44.96
CA GLY A 12 17.53 17.19 44.50
C GLY A 12 17.87 17.22 43.01
N SER A 13 18.89 17.97 42.63
CA SER A 13 19.27 18.25 41.23
C SER A 13 19.59 17.01 40.39
N VAL A 14 20.23 16.00 41.01
CA VAL A 14 20.54 14.73 40.34
C VAL A 14 19.26 13.93 40.01
N GLY A 15 18.31 13.89 40.94
CA GLY A 15 17.02 13.24 40.73
C GLY A 15 16.22 13.93 39.61
N ILE A 16 16.23 15.25 39.58
CA ILE A 16 15.57 16.04 38.51
C ILE A 16 16.26 15.77 37.19
N ALA A 17 17.59 15.80 37.11
CA ALA A 17 18.34 15.52 35.91
C ALA A 17 18.05 14.10 35.37
N ALA A 18 18.03 13.09 36.24
CA ALA A 18 17.67 11.73 35.87
C ALA A 18 16.24 11.62 35.34
N ALA A 19 15.29 12.29 35.99
CA ALA A 19 13.91 12.33 35.55
C ALA A 19 13.75 13.00 34.15
N VAL A 20 14.48 14.10 33.92
CA VAL A 20 14.48 14.77 32.59
C VAL A 20 15.05 13.86 31.53
N VAL A 21 16.16 13.16 31.80
CA VAL A 21 16.75 12.21 30.85
C VAL A 21 15.79 11.06 30.53
N VAL A 22 15.15 10.47 31.53
CA VAL A 22 14.15 9.39 31.33
C VAL A 22 12.98 9.89 30.53
N MET A 23 12.42 11.07 30.86
CA MET A 23 11.33 11.63 30.09
C MET A 23 11.71 11.93 28.65
N SER A 24 12.91 12.47 28.39
CA SER A 24 13.39 12.74 27.03
C SER A 24 13.55 11.45 26.25
N LEU A 25 14.13 10.40 26.84
CA LEU A 25 14.28 9.08 26.20
C LEU A 25 12.91 8.47 25.88
N THR A 26 11.96 8.53 26.81
CA THR A 26 10.61 8.01 26.60
C THR A 26 9.88 8.78 25.52
N ALA A 27 9.95 10.11 25.52
CA ALA A 27 9.33 10.94 24.52
C ALA A 27 9.93 10.70 23.12
N THR A 28 11.27 10.65 23.02
CA THR A 28 11.96 10.38 21.75
C THR A 28 11.68 8.96 21.25
N GLY A 29 11.77 7.96 22.11
CA GLY A 29 11.46 6.57 21.77
C GLY A 29 10.01 6.39 21.35
N GLY A 30 9.07 7.00 22.06
CA GLY A 30 7.66 7.00 21.72
C GLY A 30 7.38 7.69 20.37
N PHE A 31 8.03 8.82 20.12
CA PHE A 31 7.93 9.53 18.85
C PHE A 31 8.45 8.69 17.68
N ILE A 32 9.63 8.08 17.84
CA ILE A 32 10.20 7.20 16.80
C ILE A 32 9.27 6.00 16.57
N TYR A 33 8.86 5.30 17.63
CA TYR A 33 7.96 4.15 17.52
C TYR A 33 6.66 4.49 16.81
N TYR A 34 6.03 5.61 17.16
CA TYR A 34 4.81 6.06 16.53
C TYR A 34 5.00 6.28 15.02
N ASN A 35 6.07 6.99 14.63
CA ASN A 35 6.33 7.32 13.23
C ASN A 35 6.82 6.14 12.38
N THR A 36 7.49 5.15 12.99
CA THR A 36 8.07 4.02 12.25
C THR A 36 7.19 2.76 12.28
N THR A 37 6.27 2.64 13.25
CA THR A 37 5.54 1.39 13.46
C THR A 37 4.02 1.59 13.41
N VAL A 38 3.52 2.72 13.96
CA VAL A 38 2.07 2.97 13.98
C VAL A 38 1.60 3.60 12.66
N LEU A 39 2.32 4.62 12.17
CA LEU A 39 1.99 5.27 10.90
C LEU A 39 2.41 4.46 9.67
N ASN A 40 3.46 3.65 9.80
CA ASN A 40 3.96 2.77 8.75
C ASN A 40 4.00 1.33 9.27
N PRO A 41 2.97 0.52 9.01
CA PRO A 41 2.96 -0.87 9.45
C PRO A 41 4.18 -1.60 8.86
N TYR A 42 5.05 -2.06 9.75
CA TYR A 42 6.21 -2.85 9.38
C TYR A 42 5.80 -4.28 9.08
N MET A 43 6.20 -4.77 7.93
CA MET A 43 6.05 -6.18 7.56
C MET A 43 7.45 -6.79 7.47
N SER A 44 7.71 -7.86 8.21
CA SER A 44 8.97 -8.59 8.09
C SER A 44 9.06 -9.32 6.76
N ASN A 45 10.29 -9.67 6.33
CA ASN A 45 10.47 -10.45 5.09
C ASN A 45 9.71 -11.78 5.13
N LEU A 46 9.64 -12.43 6.29
CA LEU A 46 8.91 -13.69 6.46
C LEU A 46 7.39 -13.49 6.27
N GLU A 47 6.82 -12.43 6.84
CA GLU A 47 5.41 -12.09 6.66
C GLU A 47 5.09 -11.72 5.21
N LEU A 48 6.02 -11.04 4.53
CA LEU A 48 5.87 -10.72 3.11
C LEU A 48 5.90 -12.00 2.25
N GLU A 49 6.85 -12.91 2.49
CA GLU A 49 6.92 -14.19 1.80
C GLU A 49 5.67 -15.04 2.04
N GLU A 50 5.17 -15.07 3.28
CA GLU A 50 3.93 -15.78 3.62
C GLU A 50 2.73 -15.14 2.92
N LYS A 51 2.65 -13.82 2.88
CA LYS A 51 1.60 -13.08 2.17
C LYS A 51 1.63 -13.39 0.66
N MET A 52 2.81 -13.39 0.04
CA MET A 52 2.98 -13.75 -1.37
C MET A 52 2.57 -15.20 -1.65
N ALA A 53 3.00 -16.14 -0.79
CA ALA A 53 2.62 -17.55 -0.92
C ALA A 53 1.11 -17.75 -0.75
N ASN A 54 0.46 -17.00 0.13
CA ASN A 54 -0.98 -17.04 0.32
C ASN A 54 -1.72 -16.45 -0.88
N PHE A 55 -1.24 -15.35 -1.45
CA PHE A 55 -1.76 -14.79 -2.70
C PHE A 55 -1.72 -15.82 -3.83
N GLU A 56 -0.55 -16.44 -4.06
CA GLU A 56 -0.41 -17.46 -5.09
C GLU A 56 -1.39 -18.64 -4.88
N LYS A 57 -1.54 -19.13 -3.65
CA LYS A 57 -2.46 -20.23 -3.35
C LYS A 57 -3.92 -19.86 -3.60
N THR A 58 -4.31 -18.64 -3.20
CA THR A 58 -5.70 -18.16 -3.31
C THR A 58 -6.08 -17.89 -4.75
N TYR A 59 -5.17 -17.25 -5.50
CA TYR A 59 -5.47 -16.74 -6.85
C TYR A 59 -4.82 -17.55 -7.98
N LYS A 60 -4.22 -18.71 -7.68
CA LYS A 60 -3.60 -19.60 -8.68
C LYS A 60 -4.53 -19.99 -9.83
N GLN A 61 -5.82 -20.07 -9.59
CA GLN A 61 -6.83 -20.38 -10.61
C GLN A 61 -6.86 -19.35 -11.74
N TYR A 62 -6.46 -18.10 -11.47
CA TYR A 62 -6.49 -17.01 -12.44
C TYR A 62 -5.16 -16.82 -13.19
N GLN A 63 -4.10 -17.58 -12.85
CA GLN A 63 -2.75 -17.36 -13.38
C GLN A 63 -2.64 -17.48 -14.92
N TYR A 64 -3.56 -18.22 -15.55
CA TYR A 64 -3.60 -18.41 -17.00
C TYR A 64 -4.73 -17.64 -17.68
N GLN A 65 -5.48 -16.86 -16.90
CA GLN A 65 -6.57 -16.07 -17.45
C GLN A 65 -6.03 -14.93 -18.30
N ARG A 66 -6.45 -14.90 -19.55
CA ARG A 66 -5.98 -13.90 -20.50
C ARG A 66 -6.50 -12.53 -20.14
N GLN A 67 -5.62 -11.56 -20.10
CA GLN A 67 -5.92 -10.16 -19.86
C GLN A 67 -5.62 -9.34 -21.11
N PRO A 68 -6.32 -8.21 -21.36
CA PRO A 68 -6.03 -7.34 -22.50
C PRO A 68 -4.69 -6.65 -22.32
N GLY A 69 -3.97 -6.46 -23.43
CA GLY A 69 -2.72 -5.69 -23.45
C GLY A 69 -2.98 -4.18 -23.34
N ILE A 70 -2.15 -3.49 -22.56
CA ILE A 70 -2.14 -2.01 -22.50
C ILE A 70 -1.33 -1.51 -23.68
N PHE A 71 -1.93 -0.74 -24.58
CA PHE A 71 -1.22 -0.17 -25.72
C PHE A 71 -0.97 1.33 -25.60
N SER A 72 -1.70 2.03 -24.72
CA SER A 72 -1.49 3.44 -24.44
C SER A 72 -1.79 3.74 -22.96
N THR A 73 -1.01 4.63 -22.37
CA THR A 73 -1.21 5.10 -21.01
C THR A 73 -1.08 6.62 -20.99
N TYR A 74 -2.07 7.28 -20.40
CA TYR A 74 -2.01 8.70 -20.08
C TYR A 74 -2.10 8.87 -18.58
N VAL A 75 -1.17 9.61 -17.99
CA VAL A 75 -1.12 9.86 -16.54
C VAL A 75 -0.79 11.32 -16.28
N GLU A 76 -1.59 11.96 -15.47
CA GLU A 76 -1.27 13.22 -14.81
C GLU A 76 -0.83 12.92 -13.38
N VAL A 77 0.27 13.56 -12.96
CA VAL A 77 0.88 13.32 -11.65
C VAL A 77 1.00 14.65 -10.93
N ASP A 78 0.35 14.75 -9.77
CA ASP A 78 0.46 15.87 -8.86
C ASP A 78 1.29 15.43 -7.65
N ILE A 79 2.42 16.12 -7.38
CA ILE A 79 3.36 15.76 -6.31
C ILE A 79 3.37 16.89 -5.28
N PHE A 80 3.13 16.54 -4.01
CA PHE A 80 3.16 17.43 -2.86
C PHE A 80 4.26 16.96 -1.88
N PRO A 81 5.51 17.40 -2.07
CA PRO A 81 6.65 16.89 -1.31
C PRO A 81 6.59 17.24 0.18
N GLU A 82 5.98 18.37 0.54
CA GLU A 82 5.89 18.82 1.93
C GLU A 82 4.89 17.96 2.71
N GLU A 83 3.78 17.58 2.08
CA GLU A 83 2.75 16.69 2.61
C GLU A 83 3.12 15.21 2.45
N ARG A 84 4.13 14.91 1.61
CA ARG A 84 4.53 13.56 1.21
C ARG A 84 3.39 12.78 0.54
N GLU A 85 2.74 13.46 -0.37
CA GLU A 85 1.57 12.96 -1.10
C GLU A 85 1.83 12.99 -2.60
N VAL A 86 1.34 11.98 -3.29
CA VAL A 86 1.34 11.90 -4.74
C VAL A 86 -0.04 11.47 -5.19
N PHE A 87 -0.65 12.25 -6.07
CA PHE A 87 -1.91 11.90 -6.71
C PHE A 87 -1.66 11.61 -8.18
N LEU A 88 -2.23 10.50 -8.64
CA LEU A 88 -2.20 10.13 -10.04
C LEU A 88 -3.63 10.00 -10.54
N LYS A 89 -3.89 10.58 -11.72
CA LYS A 89 -5.13 10.35 -12.46
C LYS A 89 -4.79 10.10 -13.91
N GLY A 90 -5.54 9.22 -14.54
CA GLY A 90 -5.26 8.90 -15.91
C GLY A 90 -6.17 7.83 -16.48
N HIS A 91 -5.72 7.27 -17.59
CA HIS A 91 -6.40 6.14 -18.19
C HIS A 91 -5.43 5.22 -18.93
N TYR A 92 -5.81 3.96 -18.97
CA TYR A 92 -5.24 2.98 -19.88
C TYR A 92 -6.14 2.82 -21.08
N GLU A 93 -5.55 2.73 -22.26
CA GLU A 93 -6.21 2.18 -23.44
C GLU A 93 -5.70 0.73 -23.61
N MET A 94 -6.64 -0.21 -23.47
CA MET A 94 -6.35 -1.64 -23.50
C MET A 94 -6.95 -2.24 -24.76
N VAL A 95 -6.36 -3.32 -25.27
CA VAL A 95 -6.83 -4.03 -26.44
C VAL A 95 -6.80 -5.54 -26.18
N ASN A 96 -7.85 -6.23 -26.59
CA ASN A 96 -7.80 -7.69 -26.67
C ASN A 96 -7.01 -8.10 -27.91
N ASP A 97 -5.72 -8.37 -27.72
CA ASP A 97 -4.81 -8.85 -28.79
C ASP A 97 -4.90 -10.36 -29.02
N GLY A 98 -5.81 -11.03 -28.32
CA GLY A 98 -6.02 -12.45 -28.38
C GLY A 98 -7.02 -12.91 -29.45
N ALA A 99 -7.22 -14.23 -29.51
CA ALA A 99 -8.18 -14.85 -30.41
C ALA A 99 -9.55 -15.14 -29.74
N LEU A 100 -9.65 -15.03 -28.42
CA LEU A 100 -10.84 -15.31 -27.65
C LEU A 100 -11.35 -14.06 -26.95
N PRO A 101 -12.67 -13.93 -26.71
CA PRO A 101 -13.23 -12.86 -25.91
C PRO A 101 -12.70 -12.87 -24.48
N ILE A 102 -12.57 -11.70 -23.86
CA ILE A 102 -12.19 -11.52 -22.46
C ILE A 102 -13.43 -11.08 -21.69
N GLU A 103 -13.80 -11.83 -20.67
CA GLU A 103 -15.00 -11.61 -19.86
C GLU A 103 -14.71 -10.86 -18.57
N GLU A 104 -13.51 -11.07 -18.01
CA GLU A 104 -13.09 -10.52 -16.72
C GLU A 104 -11.80 -9.71 -16.85
N LEU A 105 -11.72 -8.61 -16.11
CA LEU A 105 -10.51 -7.80 -15.99
C LEU A 105 -9.95 -7.89 -14.58
N HIS A 106 -8.66 -8.17 -14.49
CA HIS A 106 -7.94 -8.28 -13.23
C HIS A 106 -7.02 -7.08 -13.03
N PHE A 107 -7.09 -6.49 -11.85
CA PHE A 107 -6.22 -5.39 -11.44
C PHE A 107 -5.52 -5.72 -10.14
N THR A 108 -4.27 -5.32 -10.05
CA THR A 108 -3.49 -5.44 -8.82
C THR A 108 -3.02 -4.06 -8.38
N ARG A 109 -3.26 -3.75 -7.12
CA ARG A 109 -2.83 -2.50 -6.51
C ARG A 109 -1.40 -2.64 -5.99
N ALA A 110 -0.55 -1.68 -6.30
CA ALA A 110 0.80 -1.64 -5.72
C ALA A 110 0.74 -1.39 -4.21
N PRO A 111 1.66 -1.96 -3.42
CA PRO A 111 1.75 -1.69 -1.99
C PRO A 111 1.85 -0.20 -1.69
N GLY A 112 1.11 0.26 -0.67
CA GLY A 112 1.10 1.66 -0.24
C GLY A 112 0.30 2.62 -1.13
N VAL A 113 -0.21 2.16 -2.27
CA VAL A 113 -1.09 2.95 -3.15
C VAL A 113 -2.54 2.71 -2.77
N SER A 114 -3.35 3.76 -2.68
CA SER A 114 -4.81 3.67 -2.55
C SER A 114 -5.46 3.95 -3.91
N ILE A 115 -6.37 3.09 -4.34
CA ILE A 115 -7.21 3.34 -5.51
C ILE A 115 -8.43 4.13 -5.04
N THR A 116 -8.51 5.41 -5.41
CA THR A 116 -9.65 6.26 -5.04
C THR A 116 -10.77 6.22 -6.07
N ALA A 117 -10.47 5.85 -7.31
CA ALA A 117 -11.45 5.53 -8.34
C ALA A 117 -10.84 4.60 -9.39
N LEU A 118 -11.62 3.63 -9.83
CA LEU A 118 -11.33 2.77 -10.98
C LEU A 118 -12.62 2.63 -11.79
N GLU A 119 -12.65 3.26 -12.96
CA GLU A 119 -13.83 3.34 -13.81
C GLU A 119 -13.63 2.49 -15.06
N ILE A 120 -14.41 1.42 -15.15
CA ILE A 120 -14.40 0.48 -16.25
C ILE A 120 -15.81 0.49 -16.87
N PRO A 121 -15.98 0.93 -18.12
CA PRO A 121 -17.29 0.98 -18.74
C PRO A 121 -17.97 -0.38 -18.82
N ASN A 122 -19.26 -0.44 -18.48
CA ASN A 122 -20.10 -1.63 -18.58
C ASN A 122 -19.49 -2.85 -17.87
N SER A 123 -19.10 -2.64 -16.62
CA SER A 123 -18.56 -3.69 -15.78
C SER A 123 -19.13 -3.65 -14.36
N THR A 124 -19.03 -4.75 -13.68
CA THR A 124 -19.39 -4.90 -12.25
C THR A 124 -18.20 -5.43 -11.49
N LEU A 125 -17.92 -4.84 -10.34
CA LEU A 125 -16.90 -5.34 -9.42
C LEU A 125 -17.40 -6.67 -8.82
N GLU A 126 -16.70 -7.75 -9.09
CA GLU A 126 -17.05 -9.10 -8.63
C GLU A 126 -16.24 -9.49 -7.39
N LEU A 127 -14.96 -9.13 -7.36
CA LEU A 127 -14.07 -9.41 -6.25
C LEU A 127 -13.26 -8.16 -5.90
N GLU A 128 -13.25 -7.86 -4.60
CA GLU A 128 -12.40 -6.84 -4.00
C GLU A 128 -11.67 -7.46 -2.81
N ASP A 129 -10.37 -7.59 -2.93
CA ASP A 129 -9.49 -8.08 -1.88
C ASP A 129 -8.45 -7.01 -1.55
N ASP A 130 -8.76 -6.21 -0.56
CA ASP A 130 -7.90 -5.12 -0.10
C ASP A 130 -6.62 -5.60 0.57
N ASP A 131 -6.63 -6.79 1.17
CA ASP A 131 -5.45 -7.36 1.83
C ASP A 131 -4.34 -7.67 0.83
N PHE A 132 -4.72 -8.22 -0.33
CA PHE A 132 -3.79 -8.47 -1.43
C PHE A 132 -3.78 -7.35 -2.47
N GLY A 133 -4.73 -6.42 -2.41
CA GLY A 133 -4.89 -5.38 -3.42
C GLY A 133 -5.29 -5.95 -4.78
N PHE A 134 -6.14 -6.98 -4.80
CA PHE A 134 -6.55 -7.68 -6.01
C PHE A 134 -8.03 -7.46 -6.28
N TYR A 135 -8.35 -7.09 -7.53
CA TYR A 135 -9.71 -6.72 -7.95
C TYR A 135 -10.07 -7.45 -9.24
N ILE A 136 -11.29 -8.00 -9.30
CA ILE A 136 -11.84 -8.62 -10.52
C ILE A 136 -13.10 -7.87 -10.90
N TYR A 137 -13.16 -7.44 -12.14
CA TYR A 137 -14.32 -6.81 -12.76
C TYR A 137 -14.87 -7.70 -13.85
N GLN A 138 -16.14 -8.07 -13.74
CA GLN A 138 -16.90 -8.78 -14.78
C GLN A 138 -17.40 -7.76 -15.81
N LEU A 139 -17.11 -7.98 -17.09
CA LEU A 139 -17.63 -7.17 -18.18
C LEU A 139 -19.05 -7.63 -18.52
N GLU A 140 -19.99 -6.68 -18.66
CA GLU A 140 -21.36 -6.98 -19.11
C GLU A 140 -21.39 -7.56 -20.54
N GLN A 141 -20.44 -7.13 -21.35
CA GLN A 141 -20.20 -7.66 -22.70
C GLN A 141 -18.72 -8.01 -22.83
N PRO A 142 -18.40 -9.26 -23.20
CA PRO A 142 -17.01 -9.69 -23.36
C PRO A 142 -16.25 -8.83 -24.38
N LEU A 143 -15.02 -8.43 -24.02
CA LEU A 143 -14.15 -7.67 -24.91
C LEU A 143 -13.67 -8.57 -26.07
N GLN A 144 -14.24 -8.35 -27.25
CA GLN A 144 -13.97 -9.15 -28.44
C GLN A 144 -12.53 -8.96 -28.94
N PRO A 145 -11.95 -9.96 -29.66
CA PRO A 145 -10.65 -9.83 -30.30
C PRO A 145 -10.53 -8.56 -31.14
N GLY A 146 -9.44 -7.81 -30.96
CA GLY A 146 -9.17 -6.54 -31.63
C GLY A 146 -9.94 -5.34 -31.08
N HIS A 147 -10.90 -5.54 -30.19
CA HIS A 147 -11.64 -4.43 -29.58
C HIS A 147 -10.82 -3.78 -28.47
N LYS A 148 -11.09 -2.50 -28.28
CA LYS A 148 -10.42 -1.63 -27.30
C LYS A 148 -11.33 -1.28 -26.14
N LEU A 149 -10.73 -1.09 -24.99
CA LEU A 149 -11.39 -0.65 -23.76
C LEU A 149 -10.58 0.46 -23.12
N LYS A 150 -11.24 1.51 -22.66
CA LYS A 150 -10.62 2.57 -21.90
C LYS A 150 -10.97 2.39 -20.41
N VAL A 151 -9.94 2.33 -19.56
CA VAL A 151 -10.06 2.22 -18.11
C VAL A 151 -9.49 3.48 -17.50
N SER A 152 -10.29 4.24 -16.77
CA SER A 152 -9.84 5.45 -16.06
C SER A 152 -9.57 5.13 -14.61
N PHE A 153 -8.56 5.78 -14.03
CA PHE A 153 -8.17 5.57 -12.64
C PHE A 153 -7.78 6.86 -11.94
N ARG A 154 -7.95 6.85 -10.62
CA ARG A 154 -7.34 7.80 -9.69
C ARG A 154 -6.73 7.02 -8.54
N THR A 155 -5.51 7.35 -8.23
CA THR A 155 -4.78 6.74 -7.12
C THR A 155 -4.07 7.81 -6.31
N GLU A 156 -3.85 7.50 -5.05
CA GLU A 156 -3.07 8.33 -4.14
C GLU A 156 -2.01 7.47 -3.45
N TRP A 157 -0.88 8.08 -3.21
CA TRP A 157 0.19 7.50 -2.42
C TRP A 157 0.55 8.48 -1.31
N LEU A 158 0.30 8.06 -0.07
CA LEU A 158 0.59 8.81 1.14
C LEU A 158 1.72 8.12 1.89
N THR A 159 2.72 8.88 2.30
CA THR A 159 3.83 8.36 3.10
C THR A 159 3.91 9.08 4.45
N PRO A 160 2.96 8.82 5.38
CA PRO A 160 2.99 9.44 6.70
C PRO A 160 4.18 8.94 7.52
N GLY A 161 4.69 9.79 8.42
CA GLY A 161 5.76 9.40 9.34
C GLY A 161 7.12 9.18 8.68
N PHE A 162 7.89 8.23 9.19
CA PHE A 162 9.21 7.87 8.65
C PHE A 162 9.08 6.59 7.82
N MET A 163 9.69 6.58 6.63
CA MET A 163 9.71 5.38 5.81
C MET A 163 10.44 4.24 6.53
N ASN A 164 9.83 3.08 6.52
CA ASN A 164 10.41 1.85 7.01
C ASN A 164 11.04 1.12 5.82
N ASN A 165 12.35 1.04 5.75
CA ASN A 165 13.08 0.43 4.63
C ASN A 165 12.98 -1.12 4.61
N GLY A 166 12.05 -1.71 5.32
CA GLY A 166 11.87 -3.15 5.39
C GLY A 166 11.01 -3.77 4.30
N ALA A 167 10.40 -2.95 3.45
CA ALA A 167 9.53 -3.42 2.38
C ALA A 167 9.70 -2.55 1.12
N SER A 168 10.80 -2.75 0.45
CA SER A 168 11.00 -2.30 -0.94
C SER A 168 11.26 -3.51 -1.81
#